data_fe775bb2c2ba5be42fc7308c2ef306af
#
_entry.id   fe775bb2c2ba5be42fc7308c2ef306af
#
_cell.length_a   1.000
_cell.length_b   1.000
_cell.length_c   1.000
_cell.angle_alpha   90.00
_cell.angle_beta   90.00
_cell.angle_gamma   90.00
#
_symmetry.space_group_name_H-M   'P 1'
#
loop_
_entity.id
_entity.type
_entity.pdbx_description
1 polymer ?
#
loop_
_entity_poly.entity_id
_entity_poly.type
_entity_poly.pdbx_seq_one_letter_code
_entity_poly.pdbx_strand_id
1 'polypeptide(L)'
;MIPAKIPAKARTSLSYLIIFGLLAGVYLLPADTSLSEVRRGGLLRACIPPIYPPLVTGDPSAPGIDVELLRALAEKLALKLAITPNPAIGQDFNPRNWRVTRAQCEVLAGGVVASPVTRSFLETSPSYAETGWGLVSPKPIDDLQGRRAIVLTGISGLDRLALSRFLRSKSVEFTIAPNAAEFVMALREGRVDFGATEMLLADQIAAREGFSAQWAPEELPRFPVVFGLWKGDLTLKRAIVDGLAQIERSGEMAKIMARYRGGRAGSRKG
;
A
#
# COMPACT_ATOMS: atom_id res chain seq x y z
N MET A 1 -10.08 -58.92 21.76
CA MET A 1 -11.06 -57.82 22.03
C MET A 1 -11.61 -57.38 20.68
N ILE A 2 -12.86 -57.75 20.36
CA ILE A 2 -13.51 -57.36 19.08
C ILE A 2 -14.14 -56.00 19.28
N PRO A 3 -13.82 -54.98 18.44
CA PRO A 3 -14.45 -53.68 18.61
C PRO A 3 -15.95 -53.76 18.26
N ALA A 4 -16.81 -53.34 19.22
CA ALA A 4 -18.24 -53.34 19.05
C ALA A 4 -18.62 -52.44 17.84
N LYS A 5 -19.27 -53.02 16.83
CA LYS A 5 -19.78 -52.27 15.65
C LYS A 5 -20.95 -51.39 16.12
N ILE A 6 -20.75 -50.09 16.06
CA ILE A 6 -21.80 -49.10 16.32
C ILE A 6 -22.88 -49.29 15.24
N PRO A 7 -24.16 -49.47 15.62
CA PRO A 7 -25.26 -49.68 14.68
C PRO A 7 -25.47 -48.44 13.80
N ALA A 8 -25.82 -48.66 12.51
CA ALA A 8 -25.93 -47.57 11.50
C ALA A 8 -26.81 -46.40 11.96
N LYS A 9 -27.95 -46.66 12.64
CA LYS A 9 -28.82 -45.61 13.20
C LYS A 9 -28.12 -44.73 14.25
N ALA A 10 -27.24 -45.31 15.10
CA ALA A 10 -26.50 -44.55 16.09
C ALA A 10 -25.40 -43.66 15.45
N ARG A 11 -24.80 -44.09 14.35
CA ARG A 11 -23.87 -43.27 13.56
C ARG A 11 -24.54 -42.05 12.93
N THR A 12 -25.75 -42.25 12.37
CA THR A 12 -26.53 -41.15 11.76
C THR A 12 -26.95 -40.14 12.81
N SER A 13 -27.47 -40.58 13.98
CA SER A 13 -27.87 -39.70 15.09
C SER A 13 -26.65 -38.92 15.64
N LEU A 14 -25.49 -39.57 15.77
CA LEU A 14 -24.26 -38.91 16.22
C LEU A 14 -23.80 -37.82 15.25
N SER A 15 -23.89 -38.10 13.93
CA SER A 15 -23.55 -37.12 12.90
C SER A 15 -24.45 -35.86 12.99
N TYR A 16 -25.76 -36.04 13.18
CA TYR A 16 -26.69 -34.90 13.37
C TYR A 16 -26.40 -34.11 14.64
N LEU A 17 -26.05 -34.77 15.74
CA LEU A 17 -25.68 -34.10 16.98
C LEU A 17 -24.39 -33.31 16.84
N ILE A 18 -23.38 -33.81 16.09
CA ILE A 18 -22.14 -33.10 15.80
C ILE A 18 -22.42 -31.90 14.92
N ILE A 19 -23.21 -32.03 13.84
CA ILE A 19 -23.58 -30.94 12.96
C ILE A 19 -24.35 -29.86 13.72
N PHE A 20 -25.34 -30.27 14.54
CA PHE A 20 -26.11 -29.34 15.37
C PHE A 20 -25.22 -28.64 16.40
N GLY A 21 -24.34 -29.37 17.06
CA GLY A 21 -23.36 -28.79 17.99
C GLY A 21 -22.42 -27.80 17.33
N LEU A 22 -21.93 -28.07 16.10
CA LEU A 22 -21.14 -27.16 15.33
C LEU A 22 -21.91 -25.90 14.91
N LEU A 23 -23.15 -26.06 14.44
CA LEU A 23 -24.02 -24.93 14.09
C LEU A 23 -24.37 -24.09 15.33
N ALA A 24 -24.70 -24.71 16.45
CA ALA A 24 -24.93 -24.00 17.69
C ALA A 24 -23.68 -23.29 18.20
N GLY A 25 -22.49 -23.89 18.04
CA GLY A 25 -21.21 -23.29 18.38
C GLY A 25 -20.92 -21.99 17.61
N VAL A 26 -21.38 -21.86 16.35
CA VAL A 26 -21.25 -20.63 15.58
C VAL A 26 -22.02 -19.46 16.20
N TYR A 27 -23.18 -19.71 16.82
CA TYR A 27 -23.95 -18.68 17.51
C TYR A 27 -23.33 -18.23 18.85
N LEU A 28 -22.40 -19.02 19.40
CA LEU A 28 -21.66 -18.69 20.62
C LEU A 28 -20.38 -17.92 20.35
N LEU A 29 -19.99 -17.75 19.08
CA LEU A 29 -18.83 -16.92 18.73
C LEU A 29 -19.10 -15.46 19.10
N PRO A 30 -18.17 -14.79 19.78
CA PRO A 30 -18.34 -13.38 20.11
C PRO A 30 -18.52 -12.57 18.83
N ALA A 31 -19.51 -11.68 18.83
CA ALA A 31 -19.71 -10.77 17.71
C ALA A 31 -18.46 -9.89 17.52
N ASP A 32 -18.12 -9.60 16.26
CA ASP A 32 -17.04 -8.66 15.97
C ASP A 32 -17.42 -7.26 16.48
N THR A 33 -16.64 -6.74 17.42
CA THR A 33 -16.80 -5.44 18.07
C THR A 33 -15.80 -4.40 17.60
N SER A 34 -14.98 -4.72 16.59
CA SER A 34 -13.84 -3.88 16.15
C SER A 34 -14.23 -2.42 15.87
N LEU A 35 -15.31 -2.18 15.13
CA LEU A 35 -15.79 -0.81 14.87
C LEU A 35 -16.30 -0.13 16.16
N SER A 36 -17.00 -0.85 17.01
CA SER A 36 -17.55 -0.27 18.25
C SER A 36 -16.45 0.05 19.27
N GLU A 37 -15.37 -0.72 19.27
CA GLU A 37 -14.18 -0.45 20.09
C GLU A 37 -13.47 0.82 19.62
N VAL A 38 -13.23 0.96 18.32
CA VAL A 38 -12.63 2.15 17.72
C VAL A 38 -13.50 3.40 17.97
N ARG A 39 -14.83 3.29 17.82
CA ARG A 39 -15.76 4.40 18.09
C ARG A 39 -15.79 4.80 19.57
N ARG A 40 -15.73 3.85 20.49
CA ARG A 40 -15.62 4.15 21.93
C ARG A 40 -14.32 4.86 22.28
N GLY A 41 -13.22 4.48 21.63
CA GLY A 41 -11.92 5.14 21.79
C GLY A 41 -11.85 6.52 21.12
N GLY A 42 -12.74 6.81 20.18
CA GLY A 42 -12.77 8.09 19.43
C GLY A 42 -11.57 8.29 18.50
N LEU A 43 -10.73 7.29 18.31
CA LEU A 43 -9.49 7.36 17.56
C LEU A 43 -9.43 6.27 16.50
N LEU A 44 -9.03 6.65 15.28
CA LEU A 44 -8.55 5.72 14.25
C LEU A 44 -7.02 5.76 14.28
N ARG A 45 -6.38 4.72 14.80
CA ARG A 45 -4.93 4.62 14.88
C ARG A 45 -4.40 4.00 13.59
N ALA A 46 -3.45 4.68 12.96
CA ALA A 46 -2.82 4.22 11.73
C ALA A 46 -1.31 4.09 11.91
N CYS A 47 -0.74 2.94 11.54
CA CYS A 47 0.69 2.76 11.42
C CYS A 47 1.13 3.03 9.98
N ILE A 48 2.11 3.93 9.81
CA ILE A 48 2.65 4.32 8.50
C ILE A 48 4.17 4.42 8.58
N PRO A 49 4.90 4.32 7.45
CA PRO A 49 6.33 4.65 7.45
C PRO A 49 6.53 6.15 7.74
N PRO A 50 7.68 6.56 8.28
CA PRO A 50 7.95 7.98 8.51
C PRO A 50 8.03 8.78 7.21
N ILE A 51 8.56 8.18 6.13
CA ILE A 51 8.70 8.78 4.80
C ILE A 51 8.50 7.70 3.73
N TYR A 52 7.59 7.94 2.79
CA TYR A 52 7.36 7.14 1.58
C TYR A 52 6.63 8.03 0.54
N PRO A 53 7.32 9.02 -0.06
CA PRO A 53 6.67 9.94 -0.98
C PRO A 53 6.23 9.24 -2.27
N PRO A 54 5.08 9.62 -2.84
CA PRO A 54 4.17 10.69 -2.38
C PRO A 54 3.11 10.24 -1.37
N LEU A 55 3.12 8.98 -0.91
CA LEU A 55 2.11 8.44 0.00
C LEU A 55 2.23 9.03 1.42
N VAL A 56 3.47 9.15 1.90
CA VAL A 56 3.83 9.79 3.18
C VAL A 56 5.07 10.64 2.97
N THR A 57 4.95 11.95 3.11
CA THR A 57 6.05 12.88 2.77
C THR A 57 6.91 13.28 3.99
N GLY A 58 6.36 13.17 5.18
CA GLY A 58 6.95 13.73 6.41
C GLY A 58 6.76 15.24 6.56
N ASP A 59 6.18 15.94 5.57
CA ASP A 59 5.86 17.37 5.62
C ASP A 59 4.43 17.58 6.15
N PRO A 60 4.23 18.28 7.28
CA PRO A 60 2.90 18.53 7.82
C PRO A 60 1.98 19.35 6.89
N SER A 61 2.55 20.20 6.03
CA SER A 61 1.80 21.05 5.10
C SER A 61 1.31 20.31 3.86
N ALA A 62 2.00 19.21 3.50
CA ALA A 62 1.66 18.34 2.37
C ALA A 62 1.95 16.88 2.75
N PRO A 63 1.19 16.30 3.70
CA PRO A 63 1.60 15.10 4.45
C PRO A 63 1.62 13.80 3.64
N GLY A 64 1.08 13.80 2.44
CA GLY A 64 1.04 12.67 1.54
C GLY A 64 -0.35 12.10 1.33
N ILE A 65 -0.49 11.35 0.24
CA ILE A 65 -1.77 10.78 -0.22
C ILE A 65 -2.43 9.95 0.88
N ASP A 66 -1.69 9.03 1.49
CA ASP A 66 -2.23 8.10 2.48
C ASP A 66 -2.66 8.83 3.76
N VAL A 67 -1.89 9.83 4.18
CA VAL A 67 -2.23 10.61 5.38
C VAL A 67 -3.50 11.43 5.16
N GLU A 68 -3.68 12.01 3.97
CA GLU A 68 -4.89 12.76 3.65
C GLU A 68 -6.11 11.85 3.48
N LEU A 69 -5.96 10.70 2.83
CA LEU A 69 -7.03 9.70 2.74
C LEU A 69 -7.43 9.17 4.12
N LEU A 70 -6.47 8.91 5.01
CA LEU A 70 -6.74 8.49 6.38
C LEU A 70 -7.45 9.59 7.20
N ARG A 71 -7.12 10.87 6.99
CA ARG A 71 -7.83 12.00 7.62
C ARG A 71 -9.28 12.07 7.14
N ALA A 72 -9.49 12.05 5.83
CA ALA A 72 -10.84 12.04 5.25
C ALA A 72 -11.65 10.83 5.73
N LEU A 73 -11.02 9.66 5.83
CA LEU A 73 -11.67 8.45 6.35
C LEU A 73 -12.05 8.59 7.83
N ALA A 74 -11.15 9.10 8.67
CA ALA A 74 -11.43 9.33 10.08
C ALA A 74 -12.60 10.32 10.27
N GLU A 75 -12.66 11.39 9.48
CA GLU A 75 -13.77 12.34 9.47
C GLU A 75 -15.10 11.68 9.10
N LYS A 76 -15.13 10.83 8.04
CA LYS A 76 -16.34 10.08 7.65
C LYS A 76 -16.83 9.13 8.75
N LEU A 77 -15.91 8.61 9.57
CA LEU A 77 -16.22 7.71 10.69
C LEU A 77 -16.51 8.46 12.01
N ALA A 78 -16.44 9.81 12.01
CA ALA A 78 -16.54 10.68 13.19
C ALA A 78 -15.47 10.34 14.26
N LEU A 79 -14.23 10.08 13.82
CA LEU A 79 -13.07 9.74 14.63
C LEU A 79 -11.95 10.78 14.45
N LYS A 80 -11.03 10.83 15.41
CA LYS A 80 -9.76 11.53 15.25
C LYS A 80 -8.71 10.57 14.70
N LEU A 81 -7.87 11.04 13.79
CA LEU A 81 -6.74 10.24 13.29
C LEU A 81 -5.56 10.33 14.28
N ALA A 82 -5.03 9.18 14.67
CA ALA A 82 -3.78 9.06 15.39
C ALA A 82 -2.76 8.27 14.56
N ILE A 83 -1.60 8.88 14.26
CA ILE A 83 -0.57 8.28 13.42
C ILE A 83 0.58 7.78 14.30
N THR A 84 0.98 6.54 14.09
CA THR A 84 2.15 5.90 14.71
C THR A 84 3.18 5.59 13.62
N PRO A 85 4.34 6.27 13.60
CA PRO A 85 5.39 5.96 12.65
C PRO A 85 5.97 4.56 12.87
N ASN A 86 6.13 3.80 11.79
CA ASN A 86 6.81 2.51 11.80
C ASN A 86 7.74 2.39 10.58
N PRO A 87 9.06 2.47 10.77
CA PRO A 87 10.02 2.48 9.66
C PRO A 87 10.12 1.15 8.90
N ALA A 88 9.57 0.07 9.42
CA ALA A 88 9.58 -1.23 8.73
C ALA A 88 8.49 -1.34 7.64
N ILE A 89 7.41 -0.54 7.73
CA ILE A 89 6.38 -0.48 6.70
C ILE A 89 6.98 0.12 5.42
N GLY A 90 6.74 -0.50 4.28
CA GLY A 90 7.24 -0.04 2.98
C GLY A 90 8.68 -0.44 2.65
N GLN A 91 9.46 -0.99 3.59
CA GLN A 91 10.80 -1.52 3.30
C GLN A 91 10.74 -2.82 2.53
N ASP A 92 9.76 -3.65 2.85
CA ASP A 92 9.36 -4.82 2.06
C ASP A 92 7.83 -4.95 2.02
N PHE A 93 7.31 -5.79 1.12
CA PHE A 93 5.86 -6.02 1.01
C PHE A 93 5.37 -7.22 1.85
N ASN A 94 6.13 -7.60 2.89
CA ASN A 94 5.76 -8.67 3.80
C ASN A 94 5.38 -8.13 5.19
N PRO A 95 4.07 -8.05 5.53
CA PRO A 95 3.62 -7.50 6.81
C PRO A 95 4.16 -8.22 8.04
N ARG A 96 4.62 -9.46 7.91
CA ARG A 96 5.20 -10.22 9.03
C ARG A 96 6.51 -9.60 9.53
N ASN A 97 7.22 -8.89 8.66
CA ASN A 97 8.49 -8.25 8.99
C ASN A 97 8.29 -6.88 9.67
N TRP A 98 7.08 -6.28 9.61
CA TRP A 98 6.84 -4.93 10.11
C TRP A 98 6.72 -4.83 11.63
N ARG A 99 6.62 -5.95 12.33
CA ARG A 99 6.52 -6.01 13.80
C ARG A 99 5.41 -5.12 14.37
N VAL A 100 4.30 -5.04 13.67
CA VAL A 100 3.10 -4.32 14.08
C VAL A 100 2.11 -5.25 14.74
N THR A 101 1.34 -4.71 15.68
CA THR A 101 0.28 -5.44 16.37
C THR A 101 -1.03 -4.66 16.32
N ARG A 102 -2.17 -5.38 16.45
CA ARG A 102 -3.49 -4.77 16.53
C ARG A 102 -3.64 -3.76 17.67
N ALA A 103 -2.89 -3.93 18.76
CA ALA A 103 -2.91 -3.00 19.88
C ALA A 103 -2.29 -1.64 19.55
N GLN A 104 -1.41 -1.57 18.54
CA GLN A 104 -0.74 -0.33 18.14
C GLN A 104 -1.57 0.48 17.15
N CYS A 105 -2.19 -0.17 16.18
CA CYS A 105 -2.98 0.49 15.14
C CYS A 105 -4.03 -0.44 14.54
N GLU A 106 -5.14 0.12 14.11
CA GLU A 106 -6.23 -0.55 13.39
C GLU A 106 -5.97 -0.62 11.89
N VAL A 107 -5.27 0.39 11.36
CA VAL A 107 -5.01 0.53 9.91
C VAL A 107 -3.51 0.61 9.66
N LEU A 108 -3.05 -0.05 8.61
CA LEU A 108 -1.68 0.03 8.10
C LEU A 108 -1.73 0.71 6.72
N ALA A 109 -0.86 1.69 6.51
CA ALA A 109 -0.82 2.48 5.27
C ALA A 109 0.61 2.89 4.92
N GLY A 110 0.80 3.66 3.85
CA GLY A 110 2.11 4.12 3.41
C GLY A 110 2.85 3.06 2.59
N GLY A 111 2.23 2.60 1.50
CA GLY A 111 2.83 1.64 0.57
C GLY A 111 2.49 0.18 0.85
N VAL A 112 1.39 -0.08 1.55
CA VAL A 112 0.85 -1.44 1.68
C VAL A 112 0.29 -1.87 0.34
N VAL A 113 0.71 -3.04 -0.16
CA VAL A 113 0.25 -3.58 -1.45
C VAL A 113 -0.59 -4.83 -1.28
N ALA A 114 -1.57 -5.02 -2.16
CA ALA A 114 -2.44 -6.19 -2.17
C ALA A 114 -1.75 -7.40 -2.84
N SER A 115 -0.70 -7.93 -2.20
CA SER A 115 -0.01 -9.14 -2.64
C SER A 115 -0.61 -10.40 -1.98
N PRO A 116 -0.35 -11.62 -2.50
CA PRO A 116 -0.71 -12.86 -1.82
C PRO A 116 -0.10 -12.95 -0.41
N VAL A 117 1.12 -12.46 -0.21
CA VAL A 117 1.80 -12.42 1.08
C VAL A 117 1.07 -11.48 2.05
N THR A 118 0.71 -10.28 1.61
CA THR A 118 -0.07 -9.33 2.41
C THR A 118 -1.41 -9.94 2.80
N ARG A 119 -2.16 -10.50 1.85
CA ARG A 119 -3.46 -11.12 2.09
C ARG A 119 -3.39 -12.38 2.96
N SER A 120 -2.26 -13.05 3.05
CA SER A 120 -2.08 -14.16 3.99
C SER A 120 -2.10 -13.69 5.45
N PHE A 121 -1.72 -12.45 5.72
CA PHE A 121 -1.56 -11.89 7.07
C PHE A 121 -2.62 -10.83 7.41
N LEU A 122 -2.96 -9.96 6.47
CA LEU A 122 -3.92 -8.85 6.62
C LEU A 122 -5.14 -9.05 5.72
N GLU A 123 -6.24 -8.39 6.07
CA GLU A 123 -7.27 -8.01 5.14
C GLU A 123 -6.83 -6.72 4.41
N THR A 124 -7.41 -6.47 3.22
CA THR A 124 -7.09 -5.28 2.44
C THR A 124 -8.34 -4.48 2.12
N SER A 125 -8.20 -3.16 2.05
CA SER A 125 -9.21 -2.28 1.47
C SER A 125 -9.32 -2.49 -0.05
N PRO A 126 -10.30 -1.87 -0.74
CA PRO A 126 -10.19 -1.61 -2.17
C PRO A 126 -8.91 -0.84 -2.49
N SER A 127 -8.36 -1.08 -3.68
CA SER A 127 -7.20 -0.35 -4.18
C SER A 127 -7.58 1.10 -4.53
N TYR A 128 -6.70 2.04 -4.19
CA TYR A 128 -6.85 3.45 -4.55
C TYR A 128 -5.72 3.96 -5.45
N ALA A 129 -4.66 3.18 -5.64
CA ALA A 129 -3.54 3.47 -6.53
C ALA A 129 -2.86 2.17 -6.97
N GLU A 130 -1.88 2.28 -7.85
CA GLU A 130 -0.95 1.19 -8.21
C GLU A 130 0.49 1.65 -8.00
N THR A 131 1.36 0.72 -7.63
CA THR A 131 2.80 0.89 -7.51
C THR A 131 3.55 -0.19 -8.29
N GLY A 132 4.78 0.09 -8.60
CA GLY A 132 5.69 -0.78 -9.35
C GLY A 132 6.90 0.03 -9.77
N TRP A 133 7.74 -0.52 -10.62
CA TRP A 133 8.84 0.22 -11.19
C TRP A 133 8.35 1.17 -12.29
N GLY A 134 8.77 2.43 -12.21
CA GLY A 134 8.56 3.47 -13.20
C GLY A 134 9.88 3.92 -13.81
N LEU A 135 9.83 4.41 -15.05
CA LEU A 135 10.94 5.00 -15.76
C LEU A 135 10.69 6.50 -15.92
N VAL A 136 11.71 7.31 -15.69
CA VAL A 136 11.68 8.77 -15.85
C VAL A 136 12.76 9.19 -16.85
N SER A 137 12.40 10.02 -17.81
CA SER A 137 13.35 10.50 -18.81
C SER A 137 13.00 11.91 -19.29
N PRO A 138 13.98 12.74 -19.73
CA PRO A 138 13.71 14.07 -20.27
C PRO A 138 12.78 14.05 -21.50
N LYS A 139 12.79 12.96 -22.26
CA LYS A 139 11.91 12.68 -23.40
C LYS A 139 11.40 11.25 -23.30
N PRO A 140 10.19 10.93 -23.83
CA PRO A 140 9.73 9.55 -23.89
C PRO A 140 10.80 8.60 -24.44
N ILE A 141 10.96 7.44 -23.83
CA ILE A 141 11.95 6.45 -24.21
C ILE A 141 11.26 5.13 -24.53
N ASP A 142 11.40 4.67 -25.77
CA ASP A 142 10.76 3.44 -26.25
C ASP A 142 11.72 2.25 -26.21
N ASP A 143 13.01 2.49 -26.42
CA ASP A 143 14.05 1.47 -26.43
C ASP A 143 15.10 1.73 -25.34
N LEU A 144 15.29 0.73 -24.48
CA LEU A 144 16.24 0.76 -23.37
C LEU A 144 17.59 0.13 -23.71
N GLN A 145 17.72 -0.53 -24.88
CA GLN A 145 18.90 -1.31 -25.24
C GLN A 145 20.17 -0.48 -25.23
N GLY A 146 21.16 -0.88 -24.44
CA GLY A 146 22.48 -0.24 -24.37
C GLY A 146 22.47 1.17 -23.78
N ARG A 147 21.37 1.60 -23.13
CA ARG A 147 21.25 2.93 -22.54
C ARG A 147 21.93 3.01 -21.17
N ARG A 148 22.15 4.25 -20.71
CA ARG A 148 22.64 4.52 -19.36
C ARG A 148 21.50 4.92 -18.46
N ALA A 149 21.47 4.39 -17.25
CA ALA A 149 20.41 4.66 -16.29
C ALA A 149 20.94 5.03 -14.91
N ILE A 150 20.08 5.72 -14.14
CA ILE A 150 20.26 5.91 -12.71
C ILE A 150 19.06 5.32 -11.97
N VAL A 151 19.30 4.60 -10.89
CA VAL A 151 18.26 3.92 -10.13
C VAL A 151 18.14 4.55 -8.75
N LEU A 152 16.95 5.04 -8.42
CA LEU A 152 16.62 5.50 -7.08
C LEU A 152 15.77 4.42 -6.40
N THR A 153 16.40 3.65 -5.53
CA THR A 153 15.74 2.50 -4.88
C THR A 153 14.84 2.89 -3.71
N GLY A 154 15.07 4.06 -3.12
CA GLY A 154 14.22 4.62 -2.06
C GLY A 154 13.77 3.63 -0.96
N ILE A 155 12.69 3.98 -0.30
CA ILE A 155 11.98 3.13 0.67
C ILE A 155 10.86 2.40 -0.09
N SER A 156 11.20 1.50 -1.01
CA SER A 156 10.19 0.73 -1.73
C SER A 156 10.39 -0.75 -1.52
N GLY A 157 9.32 -1.48 -1.23
CA GLY A 157 9.33 -2.94 -1.16
C GLY A 157 9.43 -3.63 -2.52
N LEU A 158 9.76 -2.89 -3.59
CA LEU A 158 9.90 -3.42 -4.93
C LEU A 158 11.16 -4.28 -5.06
N ASP A 159 11.08 -5.34 -5.85
CA ASP A 159 12.18 -6.28 -6.06
C ASP A 159 13.30 -5.62 -6.90
N ARG A 160 14.37 -5.21 -6.20
CA ARG A 160 15.56 -4.59 -6.79
C ARG A 160 16.38 -5.57 -7.62
N LEU A 161 16.34 -6.86 -7.27
CA LEU A 161 17.03 -7.90 -8.03
C LEU A 161 16.34 -8.15 -9.36
N ALA A 162 15.00 -8.15 -9.38
CA ALA A 162 14.23 -8.23 -10.61
C ALA A 162 14.54 -7.04 -11.52
N LEU A 163 14.54 -5.79 -11.01
CA LEU A 163 14.93 -4.61 -11.77
C LEU A 163 16.37 -4.74 -12.33
N SER A 164 17.32 -5.14 -11.48
CA SER A 164 18.73 -5.28 -11.91
C SER A 164 18.88 -6.32 -13.03
N ARG A 165 18.21 -7.48 -12.91
CA ARG A 165 18.20 -8.50 -13.96
C ARG A 165 17.58 -7.97 -15.26
N PHE A 166 16.45 -7.27 -15.15
CA PHE A 166 15.79 -6.65 -16.30
C PHE A 166 16.71 -5.65 -17.00
N LEU A 167 17.32 -4.70 -16.28
CA LEU A 167 18.22 -3.70 -16.86
C LEU A 167 19.43 -4.36 -17.56
N ARG A 168 20.02 -5.37 -16.94
CA ARG A 168 21.13 -6.13 -17.53
C ARG A 168 20.71 -6.90 -18.78
N SER A 169 19.50 -7.46 -18.83
CA SER A 169 19.00 -8.16 -20.03
C SER A 169 18.84 -7.23 -21.24
N LYS A 170 18.70 -5.92 -20.98
CA LYS A 170 18.67 -4.86 -22.01
C LYS A 170 20.04 -4.21 -22.21
N SER A 171 21.12 -4.79 -21.68
CA SER A 171 22.47 -4.22 -21.75
C SER A 171 22.55 -2.78 -21.22
N VAL A 172 21.70 -2.42 -20.25
CA VAL A 172 21.68 -1.09 -19.63
C VAL A 172 22.82 -0.98 -18.62
N GLU A 173 23.65 0.05 -18.76
CA GLU A 173 24.61 0.45 -17.74
C GLU A 173 23.90 1.32 -16.70
N PHE A 174 23.93 0.94 -15.42
CA PHE A 174 23.23 1.72 -14.41
C PHE A 174 24.04 1.95 -13.13
N THR A 175 23.77 3.08 -12.50
CA THR A 175 24.29 3.49 -11.21
C THR A 175 23.15 3.69 -10.21
N ILE A 176 23.46 3.68 -8.90
CA ILE A 176 22.47 3.91 -7.84
C ILE A 176 22.55 5.37 -7.40
N ALA A 177 21.43 6.07 -7.41
CA ALA A 177 21.33 7.41 -6.87
C ALA A 177 21.33 7.36 -5.33
N PRO A 178 22.14 8.17 -4.65
CA PRO A 178 22.13 8.25 -3.19
C PRO A 178 20.84 8.93 -2.65
N ASN A 179 20.23 9.80 -3.44
CA ASN A 179 19.01 10.54 -3.09
C ASN A 179 18.30 11.05 -4.35
N ALA A 180 17.09 11.60 -4.16
CA ALA A 180 16.27 12.12 -5.27
C ALA A 180 16.89 13.34 -5.97
N ALA A 181 17.67 14.18 -5.28
CA ALA A 181 18.32 15.34 -5.88
C ALA A 181 19.37 14.91 -6.92
N GLU A 182 20.22 13.95 -6.56
CA GLU A 182 21.22 13.38 -7.48
C GLU A 182 20.58 12.65 -8.66
N PHE A 183 19.46 11.94 -8.41
CA PHE A 183 18.68 11.28 -9.46
C PHE A 183 18.18 12.29 -10.50
N VAL A 184 17.58 13.40 -10.06
CA VAL A 184 17.07 14.46 -10.92
C VAL A 184 18.21 15.17 -11.65
N MET A 185 19.31 15.49 -10.95
CA MET A 185 20.45 16.18 -11.52
C MET A 185 21.10 15.36 -12.64
N ALA A 186 21.29 14.05 -12.45
CA ALA A 186 21.85 13.18 -13.46
C ALA A 186 21.03 13.15 -14.76
N LEU A 187 19.69 13.22 -14.64
CA LEU A 187 18.77 13.29 -15.77
C LEU A 187 18.84 14.67 -16.47
N ARG A 188 18.86 15.76 -15.71
CA ARG A 188 18.93 17.14 -16.25
C ARG A 188 20.22 17.40 -17.01
N GLU A 189 21.32 16.89 -16.50
CA GLU A 189 22.68 17.07 -17.10
C GLU A 189 22.94 16.10 -18.25
N GLY A 190 22.04 15.16 -18.55
CA GLY A 190 22.23 14.16 -19.60
C GLY A 190 23.36 13.16 -19.31
N ARG A 191 23.73 13.01 -18.02
CA ARG A 191 24.70 11.97 -17.61
C ARG A 191 24.15 10.56 -17.82
N VAL A 192 22.83 10.43 -17.80
CA VAL A 192 22.08 9.20 -18.04
C VAL A 192 20.93 9.49 -18.99
N ASP A 193 20.43 8.45 -19.66
CA ASP A 193 19.36 8.55 -20.63
C ASP A 193 17.98 8.47 -19.95
N PHE A 194 17.90 7.71 -18.84
CA PHE A 194 16.68 7.58 -18.03
C PHE A 194 17.00 7.25 -16.56
N GLY A 195 16.01 7.40 -15.72
CA GLY A 195 16.03 6.96 -14.34
C GLY A 195 14.96 5.89 -14.09
N ALA A 196 15.21 4.99 -13.14
CA ALA A 196 14.24 4.03 -12.67
C ALA A 196 13.99 4.23 -11.17
N THR A 197 12.71 4.34 -10.78
CA THR A 197 12.29 4.48 -9.39
C THR A 197 10.86 3.92 -9.22
N GLU A 198 10.29 4.05 -8.03
CA GLU A 198 8.88 3.71 -7.80
C GLU A 198 7.96 4.63 -8.61
N MET A 199 6.88 4.07 -9.20
CA MET A 199 6.08 4.76 -10.22
C MET A 199 5.39 6.04 -9.71
N LEU A 200 4.86 6.04 -8.48
CA LEU A 200 4.22 7.24 -7.93
C LEU A 200 5.23 8.37 -7.71
N LEU A 201 6.45 8.03 -7.32
CA LEU A 201 7.56 8.97 -7.21
C LEU A 201 8.05 9.40 -8.60
N ALA A 202 8.08 8.48 -9.58
CA ALA A 202 8.41 8.78 -10.97
C ALA A 202 7.46 9.83 -11.56
N ASP A 203 6.15 9.66 -11.39
CA ASP A 203 5.13 10.63 -11.79
C ASP A 203 5.34 12.00 -11.13
N GLN A 204 5.64 12.00 -9.82
CA GLN A 204 5.86 13.25 -9.08
C GLN A 204 7.11 13.99 -9.59
N ILE A 205 8.21 13.27 -9.83
CA ILE A 205 9.45 13.85 -10.38
C ILE A 205 9.18 14.37 -11.78
N ALA A 206 8.60 13.56 -12.66
CA ALA A 206 8.34 13.93 -14.05
C ALA A 206 7.50 15.20 -14.15
N ALA A 207 6.46 15.31 -13.37
CA ALA A 207 5.59 16.48 -13.37
C ALA A 207 6.27 17.76 -12.83
N ARG A 208 7.19 17.64 -11.86
CA ARG A 208 7.96 18.79 -11.33
C ARG A 208 9.02 19.28 -12.30
N GLU A 209 9.67 18.35 -13.00
CA GLU A 209 10.82 18.60 -13.84
C GLU A 209 10.46 18.84 -15.32
N GLY A 210 9.21 18.56 -15.72
CA GLY A 210 8.80 18.57 -17.12
C GLY A 210 9.34 17.36 -17.88
N PHE A 211 9.61 16.25 -17.18
CA PHE A 211 10.06 14.99 -17.75
C PHE A 211 8.88 14.11 -18.13
N SER A 212 9.16 13.01 -18.82
CA SER A 212 8.21 11.92 -19.07
C SER A 212 8.36 10.85 -18.02
N ALA A 213 7.24 10.33 -17.52
CA ALA A 213 7.21 9.12 -16.71
C ALA A 213 6.38 8.05 -17.40
N GLN A 214 6.85 6.82 -17.33
CA GLN A 214 6.14 5.66 -17.87
C GLN A 214 6.38 4.43 -17.00
N TRP A 215 5.44 3.50 -17.03
CA TRP A 215 5.64 2.22 -16.37
C TRP A 215 6.83 1.47 -16.96
N ALA A 216 7.59 0.83 -16.10
CA ALA A 216 8.52 -0.18 -16.56
C ALA A 216 7.75 -1.30 -17.28
N PRO A 217 8.39 -2.03 -18.22
CA PRO A 217 7.76 -3.12 -18.96
C PRO A 217 7.13 -4.19 -18.06
N GLU A 218 6.20 -4.96 -18.65
CA GLU A 218 5.34 -5.92 -17.93
C GLU A 218 6.12 -7.05 -17.23
N GLU A 219 7.39 -7.27 -17.57
CA GLU A 219 8.27 -8.21 -16.88
C GLU A 219 8.51 -7.83 -15.41
N LEU A 220 8.25 -6.56 -15.05
CA LEU A 220 8.32 -6.07 -13.67
C LEU A 220 6.90 -5.87 -13.11
N PRO A 221 6.55 -6.57 -12.03
CA PRO A 221 5.18 -6.62 -11.55
C PRO A 221 4.70 -5.26 -11.01
N ARG A 222 3.39 -5.01 -11.19
CA ARG A 222 2.65 -3.91 -10.58
C ARG A 222 1.82 -4.42 -9.42
N PHE A 223 1.60 -3.58 -8.44
CA PHE A 223 0.88 -3.95 -7.23
C PHE A 223 -0.19 -2.91 -6.90
N PRO A 224 -1.44 -3.34 -6.63
CA PRO A 224 -2.46 -2.43 -6.11
C PRO A 224 -2.07 -1.93 -4.72
N VAL A 225 -2.12 -0.61 -4.50
CA VAL A 225 -1.91 0.04 -3.21
C VAL A 225 -3.23 0.08 -2.44
N VAL A 226 -3.18 -0.32 -1.18
CA VAL A 226 -4.35 -0.54 -0.32
C VAL A 226 -4.05 -0.12 1.11
N PHE A 227 -5.07 0.01 1.94
CA PHE A 227 -4.91 -0.05 3.40
C PHE A 227 -4.93 -1.49 3.88
N GLY A 228 -4.01 -1.82 4.78
CA GLY A 228 -3.97 -3.09 5.50
C GLY A 228 -4.86 -3.03 6.75
N LEU A 229 -5.61 -4.09 7.01
CA LEU A 229 -6.53 -4.22 8.14
C LEU A 229 -6.30 -5.57 8.82
N TRP A 230 -6.62 -5.68 10.09
CA TRP A 230 -6.46 -6.95 10.80
C TRP A 230 -7.53 -7.95 10.39
N LYS A 231 -7.14 -9.20 10.25
CA LYS A 231 -8.09 -10.30 10.03
C LYS A 231 -9.02 -10.44 11.22
N GLY A 232 -10.31 -10.60 10.93
CA GLY A 232 -11.36 -10.66 11.96
C GLY A 232 -12.03 -9.32 12.28
N ASP A 233 -11.44 -8.18 11.95
CA ASP A 233 -12.02 -6.85 12.15
C ASP A 233 -13.05 -6.50 11.04
N LEU A 234 -14.08 -7.32 10.89
CA LEU A 234 -15.00 -7.25 9.75
C LEU A 234 -15.89 -6.01 9.76
N THR A 235 -16.37 -5.59 10.94
CA THR A 235 -17.22 -4.39 11.05
C THR A 235 -16.41 -3.12 10.78
N LEU A 236 -15.18 -3.04 11.28
CA LEU A 236 -14.27 -1.94 10.96
C LEU A 236 -13.90 -1.95 9.47
N LYS A 237 -13.57 -3.11 8.89
CA LYS A 237 -13.28 -3.23 7.46
C LYS A 237 -14.43 -2.71 6.60
N ARG A 238 -15.68 -3.10 6.90
CA ARG A 238 -16.85 -2.61 6.14
C ARG A 238 -16.96 -1.09 6.23
N ALA A 239 -16.84 -0.52 7.43
CA ALA A 239 -16.89 0.92 7.62
C ALA A 239 -15.78 1.68 6.83
N ILE A 240 -14.57 1.12 6.78
CA ILE A 240 -13.47 1.67 5.98
C ILE A 240 -13.76 1.57 4.48
N VAL A 241 -14.25 0.44 4.00
CA VAL A 241 -14.62 0.26 2.58
C VAL A 241 -15.71 1.26 2.18
N ASP A 242 -16.75 1.39 3.00
CA ASP A 242 -17.84 2.33 2.76
C ASP A 242 -17.36 3.79 2.80
N GLY A 243 -16.46 4.12 3.73
CA GLY A 243 -15.85 5.43 3.84
C GLY A 243 -15.00 5.78 2.61
N LEU A 244 -14.15 4.86 2.15
CA LEU A 244 -13.37 5.05 0.92
C LEU A 244 -14.27 5.22 -0.31
N ALA A 245 -15.34 4.43 -0.43
CA ALA A 245 -16.29 4.58 -1.52
C ALA A 245 -17.02 5.94 -1.49
N GLN A 246 -17.26 6.52 -0.30
CA GLN A 246 -17.81 7.87 -0.17
C GLN A 246 -16.80 8.94 -0.59
N ILE A 247 -15.53 8.82 -0.18
CA ILE A 247 -14.43 9.72 -0.57
C ILE A 247 -14.23 9.70 -2.09
N GLU A 248 -14.33 8.53 -2.71
CA GLU A 248 -14.23 8.37 -4.16
C GLU A 248 -15.42 9.04 -4.88
N ARG A 249 -16.67 8.72 -4.48
CA ARG A 249 -17.88 9.30 -5.09
C ARG A 249 -17.99 10.82 -4.93
N SER A 250 -17.45 11.39 -3.86
CA SER A 250 -17.42 12.84 -3.65
C SER A 250 -16.37 13.57 -4.51
N GLY A 251 -15.51 12.84 -5.21
CA GLY A 251 -14.37 13.38 -5.94
C GLY A 251 -13.22 13.84 -5.05
N GLU A 252 -13.29 13.62 -3.74
CA GLU A 252 -12.25 14.01 -2.77
C GLU A 252 -10.96 13.21 -3.01
N MET A 253 -11.07 11.90 -3.29
CA MET A 253 -9.94 11.06 -3.65
C MET A 253 -9.18 11.63 -4.87
N ALA A 254 -9.90 12.00 -5.93
CA ALA A 254 -9.28 12.59 -7.12
C ALA A 254 -8.56 13.91 -6.81
N LYS A 255 -9.12 14.76 -5.93
CA LYS A 255 -8.49 16.01 -5.48
C LYS A 255 -7.23 15.75 -4.67
N ILE A 256 -7.25 14.77 -3.77
CA ILE A 256 -6.08 14.35 -3.00
C ILE A 256 -4.98 13.87 -3.96
N MET A 257 -5.30 12.94 -4.84
CA MET A 257 -4.35 12.42 -5.82
C MET A 257 -3.73 13.52 -6.70
N ALA A 258 -4.54 14.46 -7.18
CA ALA A 258 -4.09 15.56 -8.04
C ALA A 258 -3.05 16.47 -7.35
N ARG A 259 -3.15 16.67 -6.03
CA ARG A 259 -2.17 17.48 -5.29
C ARG A 259 -0.76 16.89 -5.32
N TYR A 260 -0.65 15.57 -5.41
CA TYR A 260 0.62 14.84 -5.36
C TYR A 260 1.10 14.36 -6.75
N ARG A 261 0.22 14.30 -7.75
CA ARG A 261 0.56 14.05 -9.15
C ARG A 261 0.95 15.36 -9.86
N GLY A 262 1.98 16.07 -9.37
CA GLY A 262 2.51 17.24 -10.05
C GLY A 262 1.64 18.49 -10.03
N GLY A 263 0.71 18.60 -9.13
CA GLY A 263 0.08 19.88 -8.79
C GLY A 263 1.17 20.85 -8.31
N ARG A 264 1.38 21.96 -9.01
CA ARG A 264 2.16 23.09 -8.50
C ARG A 264 1.59 23.45 -7.13
N ALA A 265 2.22 23.00 -6.06
CA ALA A 265 2.03 23.62 -4.76
C ALA A 265 2.32 25.10 -4.97
N GLY A 266 1.29 25.93 -4.84
CA GLY A 266 1.37 27.33 -5.17
C GLY A 266 2.57 27.97 -4.48
N SER A 267 3.53 28.38 -5.28
CA SER A 267 4.50 29.39 -4.90
C SER A 267 3.70 30.66 -4.62
N ARG A 268 3.24 30.85 -3.39
CA ARG A 268 2.91 32.16 -2.88
C ARG A 268 4.24 32.88 -2.69
N LYS A 269 4.57 33.70 -3.69
CA LYS A 269 5.45 34.86 -3.47
C LYS A 269 4.78 35.72 -2.40
N GLY A 270 5.43 35.93 -1.31
CA GLY A 270 5.27 37.00 -0.35
C GLY A 270 6.65 37.52 -0.08
#